data_7718a0c9ac3c2080c5d955b0c4be3b65
#
_entry.id   7718a0c9ac3c2080c5d955b0c4be3b65
#
_cell.length_a   1.000
_cell.length_b   1.000
_cell.length_c   1.000
_cell.angle_alpha   90.00
_cell.angle_beta   90.00
_cell.angle_gamma   90.00
#
_symmetry.space_group_name_H-M   'P 1'
#
loop_
_entity.id
_entity.type
_entity.pdbx_description
1 polymer ?
#
loop_
_entity_poly.entity_id
_entity_poly.type
_entity_poly.pdbx_seq_one_letter_code
_entity_poly.pdbx_strand_id
1 'polypeptide(L)'
;ALDVTIQAQILKLLRDLQGELDMAVLMITHDLGVVANMAENIVVMHHGEVMESGGLNDIFRNPQHPYLKALHKAVPRFDLAPGERLVPIREIEHHKGFLQEAKEPWPETAGAEAPLLKVENLSKAFQIRKSSLFGGAAGQVKAVDGVSFEIPRGECLGLVGESGCGKTTLSKMLMRALSPDTGAVTYNDRGALVDVLALTQHELTSFRRKMQFIFQDPFSSLNPRMPVFDIITEPLVIHGIGDDDSRREAARELMRLVGLDVRHLNRYPHSFSGGQRQRIGIARALALQPDLLICDEPV
;
A
#
# COMPACT_ATOMS: atom_id res chain seq x y z
N ALA A 1 5.28 8.75 0.03
CA ALA A 1 6.75 8.65 -0.03
C ALA A 1 7.26 9.61 -1.09
N LEU A 2 8.44 10.20 -0.88
CA LEU A 2 9.11 10.97 -1.93
C LEU A 2 9.65 10.00 -2.97
N ASP A 3 9.58 10.40 -4.25
CA ASP A 3 10.23 9.70 -5.35
C ASP A 3 11.75 9.59 -5.07
N VAL A 4 12.32 8.43 -5.33
CA VAL A 4 13.76 8.15 -5.11
C VAL A 4 14.64 9.19 -5.79
N THR A 5 14.24 9.68 -6.98
CA THR A 5 14.97 10.70 -7.74
C THR A 5 14.90 12.06 -7.01
N ILE A 6 13.70 12.46 -6.56
CA ILE A 6 13.51 13.70 -5.80
C ILE A 6 14.19 13.61 -4.45
N GLN A 7 14.13 12.46 -3.79
CA GLN A 7 14.83 12.22 -2.52
C GLN A 7 16.35 12.40 -2.68
N ALA A 8 16.93 11.83 -3.72
CA ALA A 8 18.36 11.98 -4.03
C ALA A 8 18.75 13.45 -4.30
N GLN A 9 17.91 14.21 -5.02
CA GLN A 9 18.13 15.64 -5.27
C GLN A 9 18.07 16.47 -3.99
N ILE A 10 17.10 16.20 -3.10
CA ILE A 10 16.98 16.89 -1.80
C ILE A 10 18.19 16.58 -0.91
N LEU A 11 18.62 15.32 -0.84
CA LEU A 11 19.78 14.92 -0.05
C LEU A 11 21.06 15.57 -0.56
N LYS A 12 21.23 15.65 -1.89
CA LYS A 12 22.35 16.38 -2.50
C LYS A 12 22.32 17.87 -2.14
N LEU A 13 21.16 18.53 -2.27
CA LEU A 13 21.00 19.94 -1.91
C LEU A 13 21.34 20.19 -0.44
N LEU A 14 20.87 19.33 0.49
CA LEU A 14 21.19 19.45 1.92
C LEU A 14 22.68 19.32 2.18
N ARG A 15 23.35 18.39 1.50
CA ARG A 15 24.83 18.22 1.62
C ARG A 15 25.60 19.42 1.08
N ASP A 16 25.17 19.94 -0.06
CA ASP A 16 25.79 21.13 -0.67
C ASP A 16 25.64 22.34 0.26
N LEU A 17 24.45 22.56 0.81
CA LEU A 17 24.17 23.64 1.79
C LEU A 17 24.95 23.43 3.11
N GLN A 18 25.10 22.20 3.58
CA GLN A 18 25.90 21.88 4.77
C GLN A 18 27.34 22.35 4.59
N GLY A 19 27.95 22.06 3.40
CA GLY A 19 29.30 22.48 3.10
C GLY A 19 29.44 23.99 2.85
N GLU A 20 28.48 24.61 2.20
CA GLU A 20 28.51 26.05 1.88
C GLU A 20 28.30 26.94 3.14
N LEU A 21 27.42 26.50 4.06
CA LEU A 21 27.01 27.29 5.22
C LEU A 21 27.70 26.86 6.52
N ASP A 22 28.59 25.85 6.46
CA ASP A 22 29.27 25.26 7.62
C ASP A 22 28.28 24.90 8.77
N MET A 23 27.11 24.34 8.37
CA MET A 23 26.06 24.02 9.33
C MET A 23 26.08 22.57 9.76
N ALA A 24 25.69 22.31 11.02
CA ALA A 24 25.43 20.96 11.49
C ALA A 24 24.02 20.50 11.08
N VAL A 25 23.88 19.24 10.68
CA VAL A 25 22.59 18.64 10.30
C VAL A 25 22.26 17.48 11.23
N LEU A 26 21.12 17.54 11.92
CA LEU A 26 20.53 16.39 12.61
C LEU A 26 19.45 15.80 11.73
N MET A 27 19.69 14.60 11.21
CA MET A 27 18.73 13.88 10.37
C MET A 27 18.03 12.78 11.18
N ILE A 28 16.69 12.80 11.19
CA ILE A 28 15.87 11.79 11.84
C ILE A 28 15.09 11.04 10.74
N THR A 29 15.38 9.76 10.60
CA THR A 29 14.78 8.92 9.56
C THR A 29 14.78 7.44 9.97
N HIS A 30 13.89 6.65 9.36
CA HIS A 30 13.91 5.19 9.42
C HIS A 30 14.58 4.54 8.20
N ASP A 31 14.95 5.34 7.21
CA ASP A 31 15.58 4.87 5.98
C ASP A 31 17.11 4.78 6.15
N LEU A 32 17.60 3.55 6.28
CA LEU A 32 19.03 3.25 6.41
C LEU A 32 19.83 3.65 5.15
N GLY A 33 19.21 3.65 3.97
CA GLY A 33 19.85 4.10 2.74
C GLY A 33 20.14 5.60 2.75
N VAL A 34 19.21 6.40 3.27
CA VAL A 34 19.40 7.84 3.48
C VAL A 34 20.53 8.09 4.48
N VAL A 35 20.51 7.39 5.61
CA VAL A 35 21.54 7.50 6.65
C VAL A 35 22.91 7.16 6.09
N ALA A 36 23.03 6.07 5.33
CA ALA A 36 24.28 5.62 4.73
C ALA A 36 24.89 6.64 3.76
N ASN A 37 24.07 7.49 3.14
CA ASN A 37 24.51 8.51 2.18
C ASN A 37 24.83 9.86 2.82
N MET A 38 24.32 10.15 4.03
CA MET A 38 24.38 11.50 4.60
C MET A 38 25.15 11.60 5.91
N ALA A 39 25.06 10.58 6.76
CA ALA A 39 25.53 10.69 8.14
C ALA A 39 26.96 10.19 8.33
N GLU A 40 27.75 10.92 9.08
CA GLU A 40 29.07 10.50 9.59
C GLU A 40 28.94 9.68 10.88
N ASN A 41 28.05 10.12 11.78
CA ASN A 41 27.76 9.47 13.06
C ASN A 41 26.28 9.13 13.16
N ILE A 42 25.98 7.98 13.72
CA ILE A 42 24.63 7.40 13.74
C ILE A 42 24.29 7.01 15.18
N VAL A 43 23.07 7.31 15.59
CA VAL A 43 22.49 6.86 16.86
C VAL A 43 21.24 6.05 16.53
N VAL A 44 21.23 4.77 16.90
CA VAL A 44 20.11 3.86 16.71
C VAL A 44 19.26 3.82 17.97
N MET A 45 17.99 4.17 17.85
CA MET A 45 17.05 4.24 18.97
C MET A 45 15.91 3.24 18.84
N HIS A 46 15.46 2.70 19.98
CA HIS A 46 14.29 1.85 20.07
C HIS A 46 13.62 2.02 21.45
N HIS A 47 12.31 2.19 21.48
CA HIS A 47 11.52 2.41 22.70
C HIS A 47 12.03 3.54 23.63
N GLY A 48 12.62 4.59 23.05
CA GLY A 48 13.15 5.74 23.80
C GLY A 48 14.57 5.55 24.31
N GLU A 49 15.19 4.40 24.10
CA GLU A 49 16.55 4.08 24.51
C GLU A 49 17.50 4.03 23.31
N VAL A 50 18.78 4.34 23.54
CA VAL A 50 19.85 4.20 22.55
C VAL A 50 20.31 2.75 22.56
N MET A 51 20.14 2.06 21.43
CA MET A 51 20.57 0.66 21.27
C MET A 51 22.02 0.56 20.86
N GLU A 52 22.48 1.43 19.97
CA GLU A 52 23.84 1.47 19.48
C GLU A 52 24.16 2.86 18.90
N SER A 53 25.42 3.30 18.99
CA SER A 53 25.87 4.53 18.36
C SER A 53 27.31 4.35 17.87
N GLY A 54 27.64 4.98 16.75
CA GLY A 54 28.97 4.90 16.16
C GLY A 54 29.05 5.52 14.77
N GLY A 55 30.21 5.39 14.15
CA GLY A 55 30.41 5.77 12.76
C GLY A 55 29.70 4.86 11.76
N LEU A 56 29.68 5.28 10.50
CA LEU A 56 29.03 4.54 9.41
C LEU A 56 29.48 3.07 9.35
N ASN A 57 30.79 2.82 9.46
CA ASN A 57 31.33 1.45 9.38
C ASN A 57 30.90 0.59 10.58
N ASP A 58 30.82 1.16 11.77
CA ASP A 58 30.43 0.43 12.97
C ASP A 58 28.97 -0.04 12.83
N ILE A 59 28.10 0.87 12.46
CA ILE A 59 26.65 0.61 12.35
C ILE A 59 26.32 -0.32 11.17
N PHE A 60 26.93 -0.13 10.00
CA PHE A 60 26.56 -0.88 8.80
C PHE A 60 27.34 -2.17 8.57
N ARG A 61 28.62 -2.20 8.93
CA ARG A 61 29.49 -3.37 8.67
C ARG A 61 29.75 -4.24 9.89
N ASN A 62 29.69 -3.67 11.08
CA ASN A 62 29.98 -4.40 12.32
C ASN A 62 28.96 -4.13 13.43
N PRO A 63 27.63 -4.27 13.15
CA PRO A 63 26.58 -4.06 14.15
C PRO A 63 26.77 -5.01 15.34
N GLN A 64 26.70 -4.49 16.56
CA GLN A 64 26.85 -5.29 17.78
C GLN A 64 25.49 -5.63 18.38
N HIS A 65 24.59 -4.65 18.47
CA HIS A 65 23.31 -4.82 19.14
C HIS A 65 22.35 -5.73 18.35
N PRO A 66 21.65 -6.70 18.99
CA PRO A 66 20.71 -7.61 18.33
C PRO A 66 19.61 -6.91 17.54
N TYR A 67 19.08 -5.79 18.05
CA TYR A 67 18.08 -4.99 17.36
C TYR A 67 18.60 -4.43 16.03
N LEU A 68 19.83 -3.89 16.01
CA LEU A 68 20.43 -3.37 14.78
C LEU A 68 20.70 -4.49 13.76
N LYS A 69 21.15 -5.66 14.20
CA LYS A 69 21.29 -6.84 13.35
C LYS A 69 19.95 -7.28 12.74
N ALA A 70 18.87 -7.24 13.51
CA ALA A 70 17.53 -7.54 13.03
C ALA A 70 17.03 -6.47 12.06
N LEU A 71 17.31 -5.19 12.34
CA LEU A 71 16.94 -4.07 11.47
C LEU A 71 17.60 -4.20 10.08
N HIS A 72 18.89 -4.58 10.02
CA HIS A 72 19.60 -4.83 8.78
C HIS A 72 19.01 -5.98 7.95
N LYS A 73 18.52 -7.03 8.63
CA LYS A 73 17.85 -8.16 7.94
C LYS A 73 16.48 -7.81 7.39
N ALA A 74 15.83 -6.81 7.96
CA ALA A 74 14.50 -6.36 7.53
C ALA A 74 14.56 -5.38 6.34
N VAL A 75 15.74 -4.84 6.01
CA VAL A 75 15.91 -3.93 4.86
C VAL A 75 15.84 -4.72 3.56
N PRO A 76 15.04 -4.27 2.56
CA PRO A 76 15.00 -4.89 1.24
C PRO A 76 16.37 -4.95 0.58
N ARG A 77 16.75 -6.12 0.09
CA ARG A 77 18.00 -6.37 -0.65
C ARG A 77 17.68 -6.83 -2.06
N PHE A 78 18.55 -6.47 -3.01
CA PHE A 78 18.42 -6.92 -4.40
C PHE A 78 19.00 -8.34 -4.64
N ASP A 79 19.75 -8.88 -3.68
CA ASP A 79 20.44 -10.17 -3.73
C ASP A 79 19.68 -11.32 -3.03
N LEU A 80 18.39 -11.12 -2.75
CA LEU A 80 17.53 -12.17 -2.21
C LEU A 80 17.34 -13.31 -3.22
N ALA A 81 17.48 -14.54 -2.76
CA ALA A 81 17.21 -15.71 -3.59
C ALA A 81 15.70 -15.79 -3.97
N PRO A 82 15.35 -16.35 -5.14
CA PRO A 82 13.95 -16.54 -5.50
C PRO A 82 13.20 -17.32 -4.41
N GLY A 83 12.12 -16.71 -3.87
CA GLY A 83 11.32 -17.28 -2.77
C GLY A 83 11.82 -16.93 -1.36
N GLU A 84 12.96 -16.30 -1.21
CA GLU A 84 13.41 -15.75 0.07
C GLU A 84 12.58 -14.53 0.43
N ARG A 85 12.07 -14.48 1.67
CA ARG A 85 11.27 -13.34 2.16
C ARG A 85 12.04 -12.58 3.20
N LEU A 86 11.78 -11.26 3.27
CA LEU A 86 12.31 -10.41 4.33
C LEU A 86 11.85 -10.93 5.69
N VAL A 87 12.79 -10.98 6.65
CA VAL A 87 12.48 -11.39 8.03
C VAL A 87 12.05 -10.14 8.80
N PRO A 88 10.80 -10.05 9.25
CA PRO A 88 10.34 -8.92 10.04
C PRO A 88 11.03 -8.91 11.42
N ILE A 89 11.28 -7.73 11.97
CA ILE A 89 11.85 -7.56 13.32
C ILE A 89 10.92 -8.12 14.40
N ARG A 90 9.62 -8.09 14.14
CA ARG A 90 8.57 -8.70 14.98
C ARG A 90 7.73 -9.60 14.12
N GLU A 91 7.65 -10.86 14.51
CA GLU A 91 6.66 -11.76 13.94
C GLU A 91 5.27 -11.35 14.45
N ILE A 92 4.34 -11.16 13.53
CA ILE A 92 2.93 -11.08 13.86
C ILE A 92 2.43 -12.52 13.84
N GLU A 93 2.04 -13.05 15.00
CA GLU A 93 1.41 -14.37 15.07
C GLU A 93 0.14 -14.37 14.22
N HIS A 94 0.15 -15.14 13.15
CA HIS A 94 -1.02 -15.32 12.31
C HIS A 94 -1.94 -16.36 12.95
N HIS A 95 -2.99 -15.91 13.61
CA HIS A 95 -4.06 -16.80 14.03
C HIS A 95 -4.92 -17.16 12.81
N LYS A 96 -5.07 -18.46 12.57
CA LYS A 96 -6.04 -18.99 11.59
C LYS A 96 -7.43 -18.72 12.16
N GLY A 97 -8.10 -17.70 11.66
CA GLY A 97 -9.42 -17.31 12.10
C GLY A 97 -10.40 -17.21 10.93
N PHE A 98 -11.51 -16.53 11.15
CA PHE A 98 -12.61 -16.23 10.25
C PHE A 98 -12.21 -15.98 8.77
N LEU A 99 -11.05 -15.35 8.50
CA LEU A 99 -10.59 -15.08 7.14
C LEU A 99 -10.18 -16.33 6.33
N GLN A 100 -9.98 -17.47 6.97
CA GLN A 100 -9.56 -18.71 6.29
C GLN A 100 -10.69 -19.75 6.19
N GLU A 101 -11.72 -19.68 7.04
CA GLU A 101 -12.80 -20.68 7.06
C GLU A 101 -13.93 -20.39 6.06
N ALA A 102 -14.02 -19.17 5.55
CA ALA A 102 -15.22 -18.70 4.84
C ALA A 102 -15.14 -18.71 3.31
N LYS A 103 -13.97 -18.93 2.68
CA LYS A 103 -13.89 -18.96 1.21
C LYS A 103 -14.07 -20.38 0.67
N GLU A 104 -15.10 -20.55 -0.15
CA GLU A 104 -15.20 -21.76 -0.98
C GLU A 104 -13.96 -21.88 -1.87
N PRO A 105 -13.45 -23.12 -2.09
CA PRO A 105 -12.33 -23.33 -3.02
C PRO A 105 -12.70 -22.88 -4.44
N TRP A 106 -11.70 -22.45 -5.20
CA TRP A 106 -11.91 -22.11 -6.61
C TRP A 106 -12.28 -23.37 -7.38
N PRO A 107 -13.29 -23.29 -8.28
CA PRO A 107 -13.68 -24.46 -9.08
C PRO A 107 -12.53 -24.89 -10.01
N GLU A 108 -12.37 -26.18 -10.20
CA GLU A 108 -11.41 -26.81 -11.12
C GLU A 108 -11.92 -26.75 -12.60
N THR A 109 -12.71 -25.77 -12.97
CA THR A 109 -13.33 -25.68 -14.30
C THR A 109 -12.44 -24.99 -15.34
N ALA A 110 -12.73 -25.24 -16.61
CA ALA A 110 -12.06 -24.66 -17.78
C ALA A 110 -12.19 -23.13 -17.80
N GLY A 111 -11.47 -22.37 -17.20
CA GLY A 111 -11.47 -20.93 -16.98
C GLY A 111 -10.73 -20.57 -15.69
N ALA A 112 -10.50 -21.57 -14.83
CA ALA A 112 -9.70 -21.39 -13.62
C ALA A 112 -8.22 -21.10 -13.93
N GLU A 113 -7.73 -21.49 -15.12
CA GLU A 113 -6.36 -21.20 -15.59
C GLU A 113 -6.18 -19.76 -16.10
N ALA A 114 -7.28 -19.03 -16.39
CA ALA A 114 -7.18 -17.65 -16.82
C ALA A 114 -6.67 -16.76 -15.66
N PRO A 115 -5.90 -15.71 -15.97
CA PRO A 115 -5.43 -14.77 -14.94
C PRO A 115 -6.62 -14.19 -14.16
N LEU A 116 -6.41 -13.86 -12.87
CA LEU A 116 -7.43 -13.23 -12.03
C LEU A 116 -7.86 -11.87 -12.61
N LEU A 117 -6.90 -11.10 -13.10
CA LEU A 117 -7.14 -9.83 -13.77
C LEU A 117 -6.32 -9.74 -15.06
N LYS A 118 -6.95 -9.35 -16.15
CA LYS A 118 -6.31 -9.04 -17.42
C LYS A 118 -6.62 -7.60 -17.82
N VAL A 119 -5.60 -6.84 -18.13
CA VAL A 119 -5.67 -5.45 -18.60
C VAL A 119 -5.09 -5.38 -20.01
N GLU A 120 -5.82 -4.78 -20.96
CA GLU A 120 -5.43 -4.71 -22.35
C GLU A 120 -5.55 -3.28 -22.89
N ASN A 121 -4.42 -2.71 -23.34
CA ASN A 121 -4.31 -1.41 -24.01
C ASN A 121 -5.04 -0.26 -23.29
N LEU A 122 -4.98 -0.27 -21.95
CA LEU A 122 -5.70 0.70 -21.13
C LEU A 122 -5.05 2.07 -21.24
N SER A 123 -5.85 3.10 -21.58
CA SER A 123 -5.34 4.46 -21.77
C SER A 123 -6.24 5.49 -21.08
N LYS A 124 -5.61 6.57 -20.59
CA LYS A 124 -6.29 7.73 -20.01
C LYS A 124 -5.53 8.99 -20.26
N ALA A 125 -6.20 10.00 -20.79
CA ALA A 125 -5.66 11.33 -20.97
C ALA A 125 -6.52 12.38 -20.25
N PHE A 126 -5.86 13.41 -19.72
CA PHE A 126 -6.52 14.56 -19.09
C PHE A 126 -6.28 15.82 -19.90
N GLN A 127 -7.32 16.60 -20.09
CA GLN A 127 -7.21 17.92 -20.73
C GLN A 127 -6.73 18.94 -19.74
N ILE A 128 -5.64 19.64 -20.07
CA ILE A 128 -5.15 20.77 -19.29
C ILE A 128 -5.90 22.03 -19.77
N ARG A 129 -6.77 22.58 -18.93
CA ARG A 129 -7.35 23.91 -19.17
C ARG A 129 -6.26 24.96 -18.97
N LYS A 130 -5.82 25.61 -20.06
CA LYS A 130 -5.04 26.83 -19.91
C LYS A 130 -5.97 27.95 -19.44
N SER A 131 -5.65 28.58 -18.34
CA SER A 131 -6.30 29.79 -17.83
C SER A 131 -5.84 31.02 -18.63
N SER A 132 -6.01 31.02 -19.97
CA SER A 132 -5.70 32.18 -20.81
C SER A 132 -6.98 32.70 -21.45
N LEU A 133 -7.27 33.97 -21.28
CA LEU A 133 -8.37 34.72 -21.92
C LEU A 133 -8.22 34.79 -23.45
N PHE A 134 -7.06 34.43 -24.01
CA PHE A 134 -6.80 34.37 -25.46
C PHE A 134 -6.56 32.90 -25.83
N GLY A 135 -7.53 32.31 -26.55
CA GLY A 135 -7.62 30.91 -26.92
C GLY A 135 -6.34 30.31 -27.49
N GLY A 136 -5.72 29.46 -26.72
CA GLY A 136 -4.66 28.55 -27.15
C GLY A 136 -5.12 27.11 -27.00
N ALA A 137 -4.69 26.21 -27.89
CA ALA A 137 -5.03 24.80 -27.87
C ALA A 137 -4.85 24.20 -26.46
N ALA A 138 -5.90 23.57 -25.93
CA ALA A 138 -5.84 22.84 -24.67
C ALA A 138 -4.79 21.72 -24.79
N GLY A 139 -3.78 21.72 -23.94
CA GLY A 139 -2.80 20.62 -23.87
C GLY A 139 -3.49 19.38 -23.33
N GLN A 140 -3.11 18.22 -23.84
CA GLN A 140 -3.55 16.92 -23.32
C GLN A 140 -2.36 16.22 -22.68
N VAL A 141 -2.53 15.70 -21.46
CA VAL A 141 -1.53 14.85 -20.78
C VAL A 141 -2.06 13.43 -20.75
N LYS A 142 -1.35 12.53 -21.40
CA LYS A 142 -1.59 11.10 -21.29
C LYS A 142 -1.04 10.63 -19.94
N ALA A 143 -1.93 10.32 -19.02
CA ALA A 143 -1.55 9.80 -17.70
C ALA A 143 -1.29 8.29 -17.73
N VAL A 144 -1.98 7.57 -18.62
CA VAL A 144 -1.77 6.14 -18.92
C VAL A 144 -1.89 5.98 -20.43
N ASP A 145 -0.97 5.26 -21.07
CA ASP A 145 -0.90 5.14 -22.52
C ASP A 145 -0.66 3.68 -22.93
N GLY A 146 -1.72 2.95 -23.31
CA GLY A 146 -1.66 1.60 -23.87
C GLY A 146 -1.14 0.52 -22.92
N VAL A 147 -1.39 0.65 -21.62
CA VAL A 147 -0.85 -0.28 -20.61
C VAL A 147 -1.57 -1.62 -20.67
N SER A 148 -0.79 -2.71 -20.71
CA SER A 148 -1.29 -4.10 -20.73
C SER A 148 -0.50 -4.96 -19.77
N PHE A 149 -1.18 -5.78 -18.97
CA PHE A 149 -0.58 -6.76 -18.05
C PHE A 149 -1.64 -7.77 -17.58
N GLU A 150 -1.17 -8.84 -16.95
CA GLU A 150 -2.01 -9.86 -16.34
C GLU A 150 -1.57 -10.08 -14.89
N ILE A 151 -2.52 -10.42 -14.03
CA ILE A 151 -2.27 -10.80 -12.65
C ILE A 151 -2.84 -12.21 -12.45
N PRO A 152 -2.00 -13.24 -12.42
CA PRO A 152 -2.42 -14.60 -12.06
C PRO A 152 -2.97 -14.64 -10.63
N ARG A 153 -3.80 -15.63 -10.35
CA ARG A 153 -4.31 -15.86 -9.01
C ARG A 153 -3.20 -16.25 -8.04
N GLY A 154 -3.18 -15.63 -6.86
CA GLY A 154 -2.20 -15.90 -5.82
C GLY A 154 -0.82 -15.29 -6.04
N GLU A 155 -0.64 -14.55 -7.13
CA GLU A 155 0.59 -13.84 -7.42
C GLU A 155 0.55 -12.36 -6.98
N CYS A 156 1.72 -11.78 -6.81
CA CYS A 156 1.91 -10.36 -6.53
C CYS A 156 2.60 -9.69 -7.72
N LEU A 157 1.88 -8.76 -8.38
CA LEU A 157 2.45 -7.93 -9.45
C LEU A 157 2.96 -6.61 -8.86
N GLY A 158 4.25 -6.33 -9.01
CA GLY A 158 4.85 -5.04 -8.64
C GLY A 158 4.72 -4.01 -9.77
N LEU A 159 3.98 -2.91 -9.53
CA LEU A 159 3.88 -1.76 -10.43
C LEU A 159 4.82 -0.66 -9.96
N VAL A 160 5.93 -0.45 -10.64
CA VAL A 160 6.97 0.51 -10.26
C VAL A 160 7.12 1.63 -11.29
N GLY A 161 7.59 2.79 -10.86
CA GLY A 161 7.84 3.96 -11.69
C GLY A 161 7.92 5.24 -10.88
N GLU A 162 8.40 6.32 -11.48
CA GLU A 162 8.54 7.63 -10.84
C GLU A 162 7.19 8.21 -10.37
N SER A 163 7.25 9.19 -9.46
CA SER A 163 6.06 9.92 -9.02
C SER A 163 5.40 10.63 -10.21
N GLY A 164 4.08 10.54 -10.31
CA GLY A 164 3.34 11.14 -11.42
C GLY A 164 3.33 10.33 -12.72
N CYS A 165 4.00 9.17 -12.82
CA CYS A 165 3.98 8.34 -14.04
C CYS A 165 2.66 7.62 -14.32
N GLY A 166 1.62 7.79 -13.48
CA GLY A 166 0.28 7.25 -13.72
C GLY A 166 -0.14 6.05 -12.89
N LYS A 167 0.69 5.53 -11.96
CA LYS A 167 0.36 4.37 -11.09
C LYS A 167 -0.99 4.50 -10.39
N THR A 168 -1.19 5.59 -9.66
CA THR A 168 -2.46 5.86 -8.96
C THR A 168 -3.63 6.06 -9.94
N THR A 169 -3.40 6.62 -11.13
CA THR A 169 -4.43 6.76 -12.16
C THR A 169 -4.87 5.39 -12.67
N LEU A 170 -3.91 4.51 -12.95
CA LEU A 170 -4.16 3.13 -13.35
C LEU A 170 -4.96 2.38 -12.28
N SER A 171 -4.52 2.44 -11.03
CA SER A 171 -5.22 1.81 -9.89
C SER A 171 -6.67 2.28 -9.76
N LYS A 172 -6.92 3.59 -9.91
CA LYS A 172 -8.29 4.16 -9.92
C LYS A 172 -9.14 3.67 -11.09
N MET A 173 -8.54 3.42 -12.27
CA MET A 173 -9.26 2.85 -13.41
C MET A 173 -9.64 1.38 -13.16
N LEU A 174 -8.76 0.59 -12.56
CA LEU A 174 -9.05 -0.80 -12.20
C LEU A 174 -10.23 -0.88 -11.21
N MET A 175 -10.30 0.04 -10.24
CA MET A 175 -11.41 0.15 -9.29
C MET A 175 -12.68 0.78 -9.88
N ARG A 176 -12.66 1.17 -11.15
CA ARG A 176 -13.76 1.96 -11.75
C ARG A 176 -14.14 3.21 -10.95
N ALA A 177 -13.17 3.79 -10.25
CA ALA A 177 -13.28 5.12 -9.67
C ALA A 177 -12.98 6.22 -10.72
N LEU A 178 -12.30 5.83 -11.81
CA LEU A 178 -12.03 6.63 -12.99
C LEU A 178 -12.29 5.78 -14.24
N SER A 179 -13.01 6.31 -15.23
CA SER A 179 -13.21 5.62 -16.48
C SER A 179 -12.01 5.80 -17.41
N PRO A 180 -11.47 4.74 -18.00
CA PRO A 180 -10.47 4.84 -19.06
C PRO A 180 -11.08 5.47 -20.33
N ASP A 181 -10.23 5.93 -21.24
CA ASP A 181 -10.66 6.42 -22.55
C ASP A 181 -10.71 5.26 -23.56
N THR A 182 -9.78 4.31 -23.46
CA THR A 182 -9.72 3.09 -24.29
C THR A 182 -9.15 1.91 -23.50
N GLY A 183 -9.29 0.71 -24.05
CA GLY A 183 -8.78 -0.54 -23.50
C GLY A 183 -9.85 -1.41 -22.87
N ALA A 184 -9.43 -2.54 -22.30
CA ALA A 184 -10.31 -3.50 -21.64
C ALA A 184 -9.73 -3.95 -20.30
N VAL A 185 -10.62 -4.29 -19.36
CA VAL A 185 -10.28 -4.89 -18.07
C VAL A 185 -11.17 -6.09 -17.84
N THR A 186 -10.59 -7.28 -17.89
CA THR A 186 -11.32 -8.54 -17.68
C THR A 186 -10.94 -9.11 -16.32
N TYR A 187 -11.94 -9.44 -15.52
CA TYR A 187 -11.79 -10.08 -14.21
C TYR A 187 -12.32 -11.52 -14.30
N ASN A 188 -11.55 -12.46 -13.80
CA ASN A 188 -11.96 -13.86 -13.69
C ASN A 188 -12.69 -14.09 -12.37
N ASP A 189 -14.00 -14.12 -12.43
CA ASP A 189 -14.86 -14.42 -11.29
C ASP A 189 -15.11 -15.93 -11.20
N ARG A 190 -14.18 -16.66 -10.59
CA ARG A 190 -14.31 -18.11 -10.37
C ARG A 190 -14.59 -18.91 -11.65
N GLY A 191 -13.94 -18.52 -12.75
CA GLY A 191 -14.10 -19.14 -14.06
C GLY A 191 -15.03 -18.37 -15.02
N ALA A 192 -15.84 -17.45 -14.53
CA ALA A 192 -16.61 -16.54 -15.35
C ALA A 192 -15.81 -15.26 -15.67
N LEU A 193 -15.57 -15.00 -16.95
CA LEU A 193 -14.85 -13.78 -17.37
C LEU A 193 -15.84 -12.60 -17.41
N VAL A 194 -15.54 -11.57 -16.62
CA VAL A 194 -16.35 -10.37 -16.46
C VAL A 194 -15.64 -9.18 -17.06
N ASP A 195 -16.27 -8.46 -18.00
CA ASP A 195 -15.79 -7.15 -18.44
C ASP A 195 -16.09 -6.10 -17.36
N VAL A 196 -15.04 -5.68 -16.65
CA VAL A 196 -15.15 -4.72 -15.55
C VAL A 196 -15.65 -3.35 -16.05
N LEU A 197 -15.33 -2.99 -17.29
CA LEU A 197 -15.70 -1.69 -17.85
C LEU A 197 -17.18 -1.62 -18.25
N ALA A 198 -17.79 -2.76 -18.55
CA ALA A 198 -19.20 -2.87 -18.92
C ALA A 198 -20.16 -2.97 -17.72
N LEU A 199 -19.65 -3.20 -16.49
CA LEU A 199 -20.48 -3.35 -15.30
C LEU A 199 -21.37 -2.12 -15.05
N THR A 200 -22.65 -2.36 -14.76
CA THR A 200 -23.59 -1.36 -14.26
C THR A 200 -23.18 -0.89 -12.84
N GLN A 201 -23.74 0.22 -12.38
CA GLN A 201 -23.44 0.74 -11.04
C GLN A 201 -23.82 -0.24 -9.92
N HIS A 202 -24.89 -1.00 -10.09
CA HIS A 202 -25.32 -2.02 -9.14
C HIS A 202 -24.34 -3.20 -9.10
N GLU A 203 -23.96 -3.73 -10.26
CA GLU A 203 -22.98 -4.82 -10.38
C GLU A 203 -21.61 -4.41 -9.87
N LEU A 204 -21.20 -3.15 -10.11
CA LEU A 204 -19.95 -2.60 -9.63
C LEU A 204 -19.87 -2.58 -8.10
N THR A 205 -20.98 -2.37 -7.39
CA THR A 205 -21.02 -2.45 -5.93
C THR A 205 -20.69 -3.86 -5.46
N SER A 206 -21.26 -4.88 -6.06
CA SER A 206 -20.96 -6.28 -5.78
C SER A 206 -19.52 -6.66 -6.17
N PHE A 207 -19.06 -6.18 -7.32
CA PHE A 207 -17.70 -6.41 -7.81
C PHE A 207 -16.63 -5.84 -6.86
N ARG A 208 -16.86 -4.65 -6.30
CA ARG A 208 -15.92 -4.00 -5.36
C ARG A 208 -15.69 -4.78 -4.07
N ARG A 209 -16.53 -5.74 -3.71
CA ARG A 209 -16.25 -6.67 -2.61
C ARG A 209 -15.04 -7.56 -2.90
N LYS A 210 -14.84 -7.93 -4.17
CA LYS A 210 -13.79 -8.85 -4.62
C LYS A 210 -12.45 -8.16 -4.82
N MET A 211 -12.47 -6.84 -5.01
CA MET A 211 -11.28 -6.03 -5.24
C MET A 211 -11.27 -4.86 -4.25
N GLN A 212 -10.28 -4.81 -3.39
CA GLN A 212 -10.14 -3.76 -2.37
C GLN A 212 -8.88 -2.94 -2.57
N PHE A 213 -8.87 -1.73 -2.00
CA PHE A 213 -7.81 -0.74 -2.19
C PHE A 213 -7.23 -0.28 -0.86
N ILE A 214 -5.90 -0.29 -0.75
CA ILE A 214 -5.15 0.32 0.35
C ILE A 214 -4.53 1.62 -0.18
N PHE A 215 -4.92 2.74 0.40
CA PHE A 215 -4.50 4.07 -0.02
C PHE A 215 -3.09 4.41 0.50
N GLN A 216 -2.37 5.23 -0.27
CA GLN A 216 -1.03 5.72 0.03
C GLN A 216 -0.98 6.52 1.34
N ASP A 217 -1.95 7.39 1.59
CA ASP A 217 -1.98 8.23 2.78
C ASP A 217 -2.92 7.66 3.86
N PRO A 218 -2.36 7.12 4.96
CA PRO A 218 -3.16 6.58 6.06
C PRO A 218 -3.92 7.66 6.83
N PHE A 219 -3.53 8.94 6.71
CA PHE A 219 -4.21 10.03 7.41
C PHE A 219 -5.51 10.44 6.72
N SER A 220 -5.48 10.58 5.40
CA SER A 220 -6.67 10.95 4.62
C SER A 220 -7.61 9.76 4.34
N SER A 221 -7.11 8.53 4.44
CA SER A 221 -7.88 7.32 4.12
C SER A 221 -8.85 6.89 5.22
N LEU A 222 -8.68 7.35 6.45
CA LEU A 222 -9.53 7.01 7.59
C LEU A 222 -10.36 8.23 8.01
N ASN A 223 -11.67 8.03 8.21
CA ASN A 223 -12.53 9.09 8.74
C ASN A 223 -12.16 9.41 10.20
N PRO A 224 -11.64 10.62 10.52
CA PRO A 224 -11.18 10.94 11.86
C PRO A 224 -12.29 11.03 12.92
N ARG A 225 -13.56 11.04 12.48
CA ARG A 225 -14.74 11.13 13.33
C ARG A 225 -15.36 9.76 13.66
N MET A 226 -14.82 8.69 13.07
CA MET A 226 -15.29 7.33 13.31
C MET A 226 -14.30 6.60 14.23
N PRO A 227 -14.77 5.81 15.22
CA PRO A 227 -13.92 4.91 15.97
C PRO A 227 -13.39 3.79 15.07
N VAL A 228 -12.27 3.17 15.44
CA VAL A 228 -11.62 2.11 14.64
C VAL A 228 -12.56 0.94 14.36
N PHE A 229 -13.41 0.58 15.32
CA PHE A 229 -14.43 -0.45 15.13
C PHE A 229 -15.31 -0.16 13.91
N ASP A 230 -15.90 1.04 13.86
CA ASP A 230 -16.78 1.44 12.76
C ASP A 230 -16.03 1.49 11.43
N ILE A 231 -14.78 1.98 11.43
CA ILE A 231 -13.94 2.03 10.22
C ILE A 231 -13.69 0.62 9.65
N ILE A 232 -13.36 -0.35 10.51
CA ILE A 232 -13.07 -1.72 10.08
C ILE A 232 -14.34 -2.43 9.62
N THR A 233 -15.48 -2.18 10.29
CA THR A 233 -16.74 -2.86 9.98
C THR A 233 -17.60 -2.14 8.94
N GLU A 234 -17.30 -0.89 8.59
CA GLU A 234 -18.03 -0.12 7.57
C GLU A 234 -18.26 -0.90 6.25
N PRO A 235 -17.24 -1.58 5.67
CA PRO A 235 -17.46 -2.38 4.47
C PRO A 235 -18.48 -3.51 4.68
N LEU A 236 -18.48 -4.16 5.84
CA LEU A 236 -19.44 -5.21 6.18
C LEU A 236 -20.86 -4.65 6.29
N VAL A 237 -21.01 -3.47 6.90
CA VAL A 237 -22.29 -2.77 7.02
C VAL A 237 -22.84 -2.39 5.66
N ILE A 238 -22.01 -1.77 4.79
CA ILE A 238 -22.40 -1.35 3.44
C ILE A 238 -22.92 -2.53 2.61
N HIS A 239 -22.31 -3.70 2.77
CA HIS A 239 -22.67 -4.90 2.01
C HIS A 239 -23.67 -5.81 2.72
N GLY A 240 -24.19 -5.42 3.89
CA GLY A 240 -25.18 -6.19 4.65
C GLY A 240 -24.64 -7.54 5.15
N ILE A 241 -23.34 -7.64 5.45
CA ILE A 241 -22.67 -8.87 5.88
C ILE A 241 -22.71 -8.92 7.41
N GLY A 242 -23.19 -10.04 7.94
CA GLY A 242 -23.25 -10.32 9.38
C GLY A 242 -24.17 -9.40 10.17
N ASP A 243 -24.36 -9.73 11.43
CA ASP A 243 -25.00 -8.93 12.46
C ASP A 243 -23.97 -8.19 13.32
N ASP A 244 -24.41 -7.48 14.34
CA ASP A 244 -23.52 -6.68 15.20
C ASP A 244 -22.51 -7.54 15.96
N ASP A 245 -22.88 -8.76 16.37
CA ASP A 245 -22.00 -9.65 17.14
C ASP A 245 -20.93 -10.26 16.23
N SER A 246 -21.30 -10.75 15.05
CA SER A 246 -20.36 -11.27 14.06
C SER A 246 -19.40 -10.19 13.54
N ARG A 247 -19.88 -8.97 13.31
CA ARG A 247 -19.02 -7.83 12.94
C ARG A 247 -18.04 -7.46 14.04
N ARG A 248 -18.48 -7.55 15.30
CA ARG A 248 -17.62 -7.30 16.47
C ARG A 248 -16.49 -8.32 16.56
N GLU A 249 -16.80 -9.60 16.33
CA GLU A 249 -15.76 -10.63 16.34
C GLU A 249 -14.83 -10.51 15.15
N ALA A 250 -15.35 -10.26 13.94
CA ALA A 250 -14.54 -9.99 12.77
C ALA A 250 -13.56 -8.80 12.97
N ALA A 251 -14.04 -7.71 13.60
CA ALA A 251 -13.18 -6.57 13.92
C ALA A 251 -12.06 -6.93 14.91
N ARG A 252 -12.34 -7.77 15.91
CA ARG A 252 -11.34 -8.25 16.88
C ARG A 252 -10.27 -9.09 16.19
N GLU A 253 -10.68 -10.02 15.34
CA GLU A 253 -9.75 -10.87 14.58
C GLU A 253 -8.89 -10.04 13.62
N LEU A 254 -9.49 -9.11 12.88
CA LEU A 254 -8.78 -8.22 11.98
C LEU A 254 -7.75 -7.36 12.71
N MET A 255 -8.07 -6.84 13.91
CA MET A 255 -7.10 -6.12 14.74
C MET A 255 -5.92 -7.01 15.13
N ARG A 256 -6.17 -8.25 15.57
CA ARG A 256 -5.10 -9.21 15.90
C ARG A 256 -4.27 -9.52 14.67
N LEU A 257 -4.91 -9.77 13.51
CA LEU A 257 -4.24 -10.09 12.26
C LEU A 257 -3.24 -9.01 11.84
N VAL A 258 -3.58 -7.73 12.03
CA VAL A 258 -2.67 -6.61 11.72
C VAL A 258 -1.76 -6.22 12.90
N GLY A 259 -1.71 -7.01 13.98
CA GLY A 259 -0.85 -6.78 15.13
C GLY A 259 -1.23 -5.54 15.94
N LEU A 260 -2.53 -5.25 16.07
CA LEU A 260 -3.05 -4.18 16.91
C LEU A 260 -3.84 -4.74 18.09
N ASP A 261 -3.80 -4.01 19.22
CA ASP A 261 -4.51 -4.41 20.42
C ASP A 261 -6.04 -4.18 20.26
N VAL A 262 -6.81 -5.24 20.48
CA VAL A 262 -8.28 -5.24 20.39
C VAL A 262 -8.94 -4.20 21.30
N ARG A 263 -8.30 -3.87 22.44
CA ARG A 263 -8.78 -2.82 23.36
C ARG A 263 -8.87 -1.44 22.72
N HIS A 264 -8.20 -1.24 21.60
CA HIS A 264 -8.17 0.03 20.88
C HIS A 264 -9.32 0.20 19.87
N LEU A 265 -10.22 -0.75 19.70
CA LEU A 265 -11.35 -0.68 18.77
C LEU A 265 -12.24 0.58 18.96
N ASN A 266 -12.41 1.03 20.21
CA ASN A 266 -13.22 2.21 20.51
C ASN A 266 -12.43 3.54 20.40
N ARG A 267 -11.15 3.51 20.04
CA ARG A 267 -10.35 4.72 19.85
C ARG A 267 -10.53 5.30 18.44
N TYR A 268 -10.24 6.58 18.34
CA TYR A 268 -10.29 7.32 17.07
C TYR A 268 -8.92 7.31 16.38
N PRO A 269 -8.87 7.47 15.04
CA PRO A 269 -7.62 7.43 14.27
C PRO A 269 -6.52 8.36 14.78
N HIS A 270 -6.86 9.54 15.30
CA HIS A 270 -5.88 10.50 15.81
C HIS A 270 -5.06 9.99 17.01
N SER A 271 -5.52 8.94 17.69
CA SER A 271 -4.81 8.30 18.81
C SER A 271 -3.75 7.28 18.38
N PHE A 272 -3.56 7.11 17.06
CA PHE A 272 -2.66 6.10 16.49
C PHE A 272 -1.53 6.74 15.69
N SER A 273 -0.36 6.09 15.67
CA SER A 273 0.74 6.47 14.81
C SER A 273 0.41 6.23 13.32
N GLY A 274 1.20 6.80 12.40
CA GLY A 274 1.02 6.60 10.96
C GLY A 274 0.97 5.12 10.56
N GLY A 275 1.95 4.32 11.01
CA GLY A 275 1.99 2.88 10.72
C GLY A 275 0.85 2.09 11.38
N GLN A 276 0.31 2.53 12.53
CA GLN A 276 -0.88 1.93 13.13
C GLN A 276 -2.13 2.26 12.31
N ARG A 277 -2.27 3.48 11.81
CA ARG A 277 -3.37 3.88 10.91
C ARG A 277 -3.32 3.10 9.60
N GLN A 278 -2.12 2.90 9.05
CA GLN A 278 -1.95 2.06 7.86
C GLN A 278 -2.46 0.64 8.10
N ARG A 279 -2.11 0.05 9.25
CA ARG A 279 -2.62 -1.28 9.65
C ARG A 279 -4.14 -1.32 9.83
N ILE A 280 -4.76 -0.25 10.34
CA ILE A 280 -6.22 -0.13 10.39
C ILE A 280 -6.81 -0.10 8.98
N GLY A 281 -6.19 0.63 8.04
CA GLY A 281 -6.58 0.65 6.63
C GLY A 281 -6.48 -0.73 5.95
N ILE A 282 -5.42 -1.48 6.28
CA ILE A 282 -5.26 -2.88 5.83
C ILE A 282 -6.37 -3.76 6.42
N ALA A 283 -6.65 -3.67 7.72
CA ALA A 283 -7.73 -4.41 8.38
C ALA A 283 -9.09 -4.14 7.72
N ARG A 284 -9.40 -2.87 7.42
CA ARG A 284 -10.62 -2.48 6.70
C ARG A 284 -10.70 -3.11 5.31
N ALA A 285 -9.62 -3.08 4.54
CA ALA A 285 -9.58 -3.67 3.20
C ALA A 285 -9.77 -5.20 3.23
N LEU A 286 -9.23 -5.86 4.26
CA LEU A 286 -9.36 -7.31 4.43
C LEU A 286 -10.74 -7.76 4.96
N ALA A 287 -11.55 -6.86 5.50
CA ALA A 287 -12.85 -7.19 6.09
C ALA A 287 -13.81 -7.89 5.11
N LEU A 288 -13.74 -7.58 3.83
CA LEU A 288 -14.55 -8.21 2.77
C LEU A 288 -13.91 -9.46 2.16
N GLN A 289 -12.74 -9.89 2.66
CA GLN A 289 -11.99 -11.02 2.12
C GLN A 289 -11.80 -10.93 0.59
N PRO A 290 -11.18 -9.88 0.05
CA PRO A 290 -11.06 -9.67 -1.37
C PRO A 290 -10.26 -10.78 -2.05
N ASP A 291 -10.49 -10.97 -3.35
CA ASP A 291 -9.66 -11.84 -4.20
C ASP A 291 -8.45 -11.09 -4.76
N LEU A 292 -8.58 -9.77 -4.91
CA LEU A 292 -7.50 -8.88 -5.35
C LEU A 292 -7.37 -7.68 -4.39
N LEU A 293 -6.15 -7.44 -3.95
CA LEU A 293 -5.80 -6.28 -3.15
C LEU A 293 -4.88 -5.36 -3.94
N ILE A 294 -5.30 -4.13 -4.18
CA ILE A 294 -4.48 -3.10 -4.82
C ILE A 294 -3.89 -2.23 -3.71
N CYS A 295 -2.58 -2.16 -3.65
CA CYS A 295 -1.84 -1.40 -2.64
C CYS A 295 -1.10 -0.24 -3.32
N ASP A 296 -1.47 0.99 -3.01
CA ASP A 296 -0.76 2.18 -3.50
C ASP A 296 0.20 2.67 -2.39
N GLU A 297 1.48 2.32 -2.51
CA GLU A 297 2.54 2.63 -1.54
C GLU A 297 2.13 2.30 -0.07
N PRO A 298 1.87 1.02 0.26
CA PRO A 298 1.26 0.61 1.53
C PRO A 298 2.16 0.72 2.76
N VAL A 299 3.41 1.20 2.63
CA VAL A 299 4.45 1.33 3.65
C VAL A 299 5.06 2.71 3.65
#